data_fe62afe33ccc31ea7cece727edd668dc
#
_entry.id   fe62afe33ccc31ea7cece727edd668dc
#
_cell.length_a   1.000
_cell.length_b   1.000
_cell.length_c   1.000
_cell.angle_alpha   90.00
_cell.angle_beta   90.00
_cell.angle_gamma   90.00
#
_symmetry.space_group_name_H-M   'P 1'
#
loop_
_entity.id
_entity.type
_entity.pdbx_description
1 polymer ?
#
loop_
_entity_poly.entity_id
_entity_poly.type
_entity_poly.pdbx_seq_one_letter_code
_entity_poly.pdbx_strand_id
1 'polypeptide(L)'
;MKGLYDNEMKLEFMSKTSNEAFARITVAAFVSQLDPTIDELSDIKTAVSEAVTNSIIHGYEDEEGTVKIIAKLFGNSIEIEISDSGKGIKNVEEAMKPLYTSKPNLERSGMGFTIMESFMDEVKVESAIGLGTKVTMRKKIGGDIKSENLLENA
;
A
#
# COMPACT_ATOMS: atom_id res chain seq x y z
N MET A 1 -16.30 -14.73 11.77
CA MET A 1 -15.90 -14.56 13.18
C MET A 1 -15.77 -13.09 13.49
N LYS A 2 -16.47 -12.68 14.50
CA LYS A 2 -16.41 -11.29 14.95
C LYS A 2 -15.07 -11.05 15.63
N GLY A 3 -14.42 -9.94 15.34
CA GLY A 3 -13.28 -9.48 16.10
C GLY A 3 -11.92 -9.60 15.49
N LEU A 4 -11.82 -10.05 14.25
CA LEU A 4 -10.53 -10.00 13.55
C LEU A 4 -10.19 -8.59 13.09
N TYR A 5 -11.20 -7.75 12.84
CA TYR A 5 -11.01 -6.34 12.46
C TYR A 5 -12.24 -5.54 12.89
N ASP A 6 -12.04 -4.24 13.09
CA ASP A 6 -13.12 -3.35 13.52
C ASP A 6 -13.90 -2.76 12.35
N ASN A 7 -13.25 -2.60 11.20
CA ASN A 7 -13.88 -2.09 10.00
C ASN A 7 -13.12 -2.57 8.76
N GLU A 8 -13.81 -2.66 7.64
CA GLU A 8 -13.22 -3.12 6.38
C GLU A 8 -13.78 -2.33 5.21
N MET A 9 -12.92 -2.02 4.26
CA MET A 9 -13.28 -1.41 2.99
C MET A 9 -12.68 -2.22 1.86
N LYS A 10 -13.45 -2.44 0.80
CA LYS A 10 -13.00 -3.08 -0.44
C LYS A 10 -13.22 -2.15 -1.60
N LEU A 11 -12.22 -2.05 -2.49
CA LEU A 11 -12.25 -1.19 -3.65
C LEU A 11 -11.66 -1.95 -4.83
N GLU A 12 -12.35 -1.93 -5.95
CA GLU A 12 -11.85 -2.47 -7.20
C GLU A 12 -11.94 -1.40 -8.28
N PHE A 13 -10.90 -1.31 -9.12
CA PHE A 13 -10.89 -0.33 -10.19
C PHE A 13 -10.01 -0.82 -11.34
N MET A 14 -10.23 -0.24 -12.51
CA MET A 14 -9.43 -0.56 -13.69
C MET A 14 -7.99 -0.05 -13.54
N SER A 15 -7.04 -0.77 -14.11
CA SER A 15 -5.61 -0.47 -14.03
C SER A 15 -5.20 0.73 -14.89
N LYS A 16 -5.87 1.84 -14.71
CA LYS A 16 -5.59 3.11 -15.38
C LYS A 16 -4.81 4.03 -14.46
N THR A 17 -3.79 4.69 -14.98
CA THR A 17 -2.97 5.62 -14.18
C THR A 17 -3.80 6.72 -13.53
N SER A 18 -4.90 7.13 -14.18
CA SER A 18 -5.83 8.11 -13.62
C SER A 18 -6.52 7.64 -12.33
N ASN A 19 -6.55 6.33 -12.06
CA ASN A 19 -7.18 5.79 -10.86
C ASN A 19 -6.23 5.72 -9.65
N GLU A 20 -4.95 6.03 -9.83
CA GLU A 20 -4.00 6.05 -8.71
C GLU A 20 -4.40 7.08 -7.66
N ALA A 21 -4.69 8.31 -8.06
CA ALA A 21 -5.11 9.37 -7.13
C ALA A 21 -6.41 9.01 -6.41
N PHE A 22 -7.36 8.44 -7.12
CA PHE A 22 -8.62 7.99 -6.54
C PHE A 22 -8.40 6.94 -5.46
N ALA A 23 -7.56 5.96 -5.72
CA ALA A 23 -7.24 4.90 -4.76
C ALA A 23 -6.56 5.46 -3.51
N ARG A 24 -5.56 6.31 -3.70
CA ARG A 24 -4.81 6.95 -2.63
C ARG A 24 -5.72 7.77 -1.71
N ILE A 25 -6.58 8.58 -2.30
CA ILE A 25 -7.51 9.44 -1.55
C ILE A 25 -8.54 8.61 -0.80
N THR A 26 -9.04 7.54 -1.42
CA THR A 26 -10.03 6.65 -0.80
C THR A 26 -9.46 5.97 0.44
N VAL A 27 -8.24 5.44 0.37
CA VAL A 27 -7.59 4.82 1.53
C VAL A 27 -7.31 5.86 2.61
N ALA A 28 -6.87 7.06 2.22
CA ALA A 28 -6.63 8.16 3.17
C ALA A 28 -7.91 8.53 3.91
N ALA A 29 -9.03 8.62 3.21
CA ALA A 29 -10.33 8.90 3.83
C ALA A 29 -10.71 7.80 4.82
N PHE A 30 -10.48 6.55 4.47
CA PHE A 30 -10.80 5.41 5.32
C PHE A 30 -9.97 5.41 6.61
N VAL A 31 -8.66 5.59 6.51
CA VAL A 31 -7.78 5.59 7.69
C VAL A 31 -7.97 6.81 8.57
N SER A 32 -8.58 7.86 8.05
CA SER A 32 -8.87 9.07 8.84
C SER A 32 -9.72 8.79 10.06
N GLN A 33 -10.43 7.67 10.11
CA GLN A 33 -11.18 7.21 11.29
C GLN A 33 -10.26 6.98 12.50
N LEU A 34 -8.97 6.77 12.29
CA LEU A 34 -7.99 6.54 13.35
C LEU A 34 -7.26 7.82 13.80
N ASP A 35 -7.69 8.98 13.32
CA ASP A 35 -7.08 10.28 13.63
C ASP A 35 -5.56 10.30 13.41
N PRO A 36 -5.07 9.94 12.21
CA PRO A 36 -3.64 9.99 11.94
C PRO A 36 -3.12 11.43 11.95
N THR A 37 -1.82 11.58 12.24
CA THR A 37 -1.15 12.84 12.00
C THR A 37 -1.06 13.11 10.50
N ILE A 38 -0.75 14.34 10.12
CA ILE A 38 -0.54 14.72 8.72
C ILE A 38 0.59 13.89 8.11
N ASP A 39 1.66 13.67 8.87
CA ASP A 39 2.80 12.87 8.42
C ASP A 39 2.42 11.40 8.22
N GLU A 40 1.70 10.82 9.16
CA GLU A 40 1.21 9.44 9.04
C GLU A 40 0.31 9.27 7.82
N LEU A 41 -0.59 10.23 7.61
CA LEU A 41 -1.50 10.20 6.46
C LEU A 41 -0.73 10.32 5.14
N SER A 42 0.26 11.21 5.09
CA SER A 42 1.13 11.39 3.93
C SER A 42 1.91 10.10 3.61
N ASP A 43 2.45 9.45 4.64
CA ASP A 43 3.19 8.19 4.49
C ASP A 43 2.32 7.09 3.90
N ILE A 44 1.09 6.96 4.40
CA ILE A 44 0.14 5.98 3.89
C ILE A 44 -0.22 6.27 2.43
N LYS A 45 -0.50 7.53 2.12
CA LYS A 45 -0.84 7.92 0.75
C LYS A 45 0.30 7.60 -0.22
N THR A 46 1.54 7.88 0.18
CA THR A 46 2.70 7.59 -0.64
C THR A 46 2.88 6.08 -0.85
N ALA A 47 2.76 5.30 0.21
CA ALA A 47 2.88 3.84 0.13
C ALA A 47 1.81 3.23 -0.78
N VAL A 48 0.56 3.66 -0.65
CA VAL A 48 -0.54 3.20 -1.50
C VAL A 48 -0.29 3.58 -2.95
N SER A 49 0.14 4.80 -3.20
CA SER A 49 0.47 5.29 -4.53
C SER A 49 1.52 4.42 -5.22
N GLU A 50 2.59 4.06 -4.49
CA GLU A 50 3.64 3.20 -5.02
C GLU A 50 3.12 1.79 -5.34
N ALA A 51 2.34 1.20 -4.46
CA ALA A 51 1.80 -0.14 -4.66
C ALA A 51 0.81 -0.18 -5.83
N VAL A 52 -0.07 0.81 -5.95
CA VAL A 52 -1.03 0.89 -7.06
C VAL A 52 -0.30 1.11 -8.39
N THR A 53 0.69 2.01 -8.41
CA THR A 53 1.49 2.28 -9.60
C THR A 53 2.21 1.00 -10.07
N ASN A 54 2.77 0.24 -9.13
CA ASN A 54 3.42 -1.03 -9.47
C ASN A 54 2.44 -2.01 -10.14
N SER A 55 1.22 -2.12 -9.62
CA SER A 55 0.20 -2.98 -10.22
C SER A 55 -0.16 -2.53 -11.64
N ILE A 56 -0.32 -1.23 -11.84
CA ILE A 56 -0.71 -0.68 -13.14
C ILE A 56 0.41 -0.82 -14.17
N ILE A 57 1.64 -0.41 -13.81
CA ILE A 57 2.76 -0.36 -14.75
C ILE A 57 3.40 -1.72 -14.94
N HIS A 58 3.69 -2.43 -13.85
CA HIS A 58 4.45 -3.69 -13.90
C HIS A 58 3.56 -4.93 -13.91
N GLY A 59 2.38 -4.87 -13.28
CA GLY A 59 1.47 -6.00 -13.23
C GLY A 59 0.81 -6.26 -14.58
N TYR A 60 0.19 -5.24 -15.13
CA TYR A 60 -0.58 -5.36 -16.37
C TYR A 60 0.13 -4.84 -17.61
N GLU A 61 1.19 -4.06 -17.43
CA GLU A 61 1.93 -3.44 -18.54
C GLU A 61 1.00 -2.65 -19.47
N ASP A 62 0.83 -3.10 -20.72
CA ASP A 62 -0.02 -2.42 -21.70
C ASP A 62 -1.44 -2.97 -21.74
N GLU A 63 -1.78 -3.91 -20.85
CA GLU A 63 -3.11 -4.50 -20.80
C GLU A 63 -3.95 -3.85 -19.69
N GLU A 64 -5.26 -3.85 -19.87
CA GLU A 64 -6.16 -3.42 -18.82
C GLU A 64 -6.54 -4.60 -17.94
N GLY A 65 -6.48 -4.39 -16.63
CA GLY A 65 -6.89 -5.36 -15.65
C GLY A 65 -7.59 -4.68 -14.48
N THR A 66 -7.78 -5.41 -13.41
CA THR A 66 -8.41 -4.90 -12.19
C THR A 66 -7.41 -4.86 -11.06
N VAL A 67 -7.35 -3.74 -10.37
CA VAL A 67 -6.60 -3.59 -9.12
C VAL A 67 -7.60 -3.63 -7.98
N LYS A 68 -7.30 -4.41 -6.96
CA LYS A 68 -8.17 -4.57 -5.80
C LYS A 68 -7.45 -4.09 -4.55
N ILE A 69 -8.14 -3.31 -3.73
CA ILE A 69 -7.64 -2.86 -2.44
C ILE A 69 -8.60 -3.36 -1.37
N ILE A 70 -8.04 -3.97 -0.30
CA ILE A 70 -8.79 -4.30 0.90
C ILE A 70 -8.09 -3.61 2.05
N ALA A 71 -8.78 -2.69 2.72
CA ALA A 71 -8.25 -2.00 3.88
C ALA A 71 -9.04 -2.40 5.12
N LYS A 72 -8.34 -2.71 6.19
CA LYS A 72 -8.93 -3.15 7.47
C LYS A 72 -8.37 -2.35 8.62
N LEU A 73 -9.21 -2.01 9.57
CA LEU A 73 -8.81 -1.34 10.79
C LEU A 73 -8.81 -2.34 11.95
N PHE A 74 -7.72 -2.37 12.70
CA PHE A 74 -7.53 -3.23 13.88
C PHE A 74 -7.10 -2.34 15.04
N GLY A 75 -8.03 -1.93 15.90
CA GLY A 75 -7.72 -0.96 16.94
C GLY A 75 -7.20 0.33 16.32
N ASN A 76 -5.94 0.69 16.58
CA ASN A 76 -5.32 1.86 16.00
C ASN A 76 -4.33 1.53 14.87
N SER A 77 -4.46 0.36 14.27
CA SER A 77 -3.63 -0.06 13.13
C SER A 77 -4.47 -0.21 11.87
N ILE A 78 -3.86 0.06 10.72
CA ILE A 78 -4.45 -0.21 9.42
C ILE A 78 -3.65 -1.27 8.70
N GLU A 79 -4.35 -2.19 8.04
CA GLU A 79 -3.76 -3.13 7.09
C GLU A 79 -4.34 -2.86 5.71
N ILE A 80 -3.47 -2.70 4.73
CA ILE A 80 -3.84 -2.42 3.35
C ILE A 80 -3.30 -3.52 2.46
N GLU A 81 -4.18 -4.21 1.74
CA GLU A 81 -3.81 -5.24 0.79
C GLU A 81 -4.13 -4.74 -0.61
N ILE A 82 -3.12 -4.70 -1.47
CA ILE A 82 -3.28 -4.25 -2.86
C ILE A 82 -2.86 -5.39 -3.75
N SER A 83 -3.78 -5.85 -4.60
CA SER A 83 -3.56 -7.02 -5.43
C SER A 83 -3.95 -6.80 -6.88
N ASP A 84 -3.26 -7.50 -7.75
CA ASP A 84 -3.57 -7.57 -9.18
C ASP A 84 -3.45 -9.02 -9.66
N SER A 85 -3.98 -9.30 -10.83
CA SER A 85 -3.89 -10.60 -11.50
C SER A 85 -3.01 -10.49 -12.75
N GLY A 86 -1.98 -9.64 -12.67
CA GLY A 86 -1.07 -9.40 -13.76
C GLY A 86 0.00 -10.46 -13.92
N LYS A 87 1.12 -10.08 -14.51
CA LYS A 87 2.17 -11.03 -14.86
C LYS A 87 2.92 -11.62 -13.66
N GLY A 88 2.88 -10.97 -12.51
CA GLY A 88 3.62 -11.37 -11.33
C GLY A 88 5.09 -10.99 -11.37
N ILE A 89 5.79 -11.27 -10.29
CA ILE A 89 7.22 -10.97 -10.10
C ILE A 89 7.97 -12.29 -10.01
N LYS A 90 9.01 -12.45 -10.83
CA LYS A 90 9.82 -13.66 -10.85
C LYS A 90 10.65 -13.82 -9.58
N ASN A 91 11.27 -12.76 -9.13
CA ASN A 91 12.12 -12.76 -7.93
C ASN A 91 11.75 -11.57 -7.05
N VAL A 92 10.94 -11.86 -6.02
CA VAL A 92 10.45 -10.83 -5.09
C VAL A 92 11.60 -10.19 -4.30
N GLU A 93 12.56 -10.99 -3.84
CA GLU A 93 13.69 -10.45 -3.08
C GLU A 93 14.49 -9.44 -3.88
N GLU A 94 14.75 -9.72 -5.15
CA GLU A 94 15.44 -8.80 -6.03
C GLU A 94 14.60 -7.57 -6.33
N ALA A 95 13.30 -7.74 -6.56
CA ALA A 95 12.39 -6.64 -6.86
C ALA A 95 12.29 -5.65 -5.69
N MET A 96 12.49 -6.10 -4.47
CA MET A 96 12.44 -5.24 -3.28
C MET A 96 13.73 -4.47 -3.02
N LYS A 97 14.81 -4.76 -3.75
CA LYS A 97 16.07 -4.02 -3.63
C LYS A 97 15.93 -2.61 -4.19
N PRO A 98 16.63 -1.62 -3.59
CA PRO A 98 16.62 -0.26 -4.10
C PRO A 98 17.05 -0.20 -5.58
N LEU A 99 16.43 0.70 -6.32
CA LEU A 99 16.72 1.00 -7.73
C LEU A 99 16.32 -0.11 -8.72
N TYR A 100 15.69 -1.20 -8.25
CA TYR A 100 15.17 -2.20 -9.16
C TYR A 100 13.93 -1.70 -9.90
N THR A 101 13.89 -1.89 -11.22
CA THR A 101 12.68 -1.70 -12.02
C THR A 101 12.76 -2.50 -13.31
N SER A 102 11.64 -3.11 -13.72
CA SER A 102 11.50 -3.78 -15.01
C SER A 102 11.12 -2.80 -16.11
N LYS A 103 10.74 -1.57 -15.79
CA LYS A 103 10.29 -0.53 -16.71
C LYS A 103 10.92 0.82 -16.36
N PRO A 104 12.24 0.99 -16.56
CA PRO A 104 12.95 2.21 -16.16
C PRO A 104 12.38 3.50 -16.77
N ASN A 105 11.81 3.41 -17.96
CA ASN A 105 11.24 4.58 -18.64
C ASN A 105 9.91 5.05 -18.06
N LEU A 106 9.22 4.19 -17.32
CA LEU A 106 7.90 4.47 -16.74
C LEU A 106 7.95 4.74 -15.25
N GLU A 107 8.94 4.20 -14.56
CA GLU A 107 9.11 4.35 -13.13
C GLU A 107 10.22 5.34 -12.82
N ARG A 108 9.92 6.34 -12.00
CA ARG A 108 10.82 7.47 -11.76
C ARG A 108 12.07 7.11 -10.97
N SER A 109 11.94 6.28 -9.95
CA SER A 109 13.03 6.05 -9.01
C SER A 109 13.50 4.62 -8.93
N GLY A 110 12.69 3.65 -9.34
CA GLY A 110 12.98 2.23 -9.12
C GLY A 110 13.01 1.84 -7.65
N MET A 111 12.37 2.63 -6.79
CA MET A 111 12.42 2.46 -5.33
C MET A 111 11.05 2.24 -4.68
N GLY A 112 10.05 1.79 -5.45
CA GLY A 112 8.68 1.64 -4.96
C GLY A 112 8.58 0.83 -3.68
N PHE A 113 9.17 -0.38 -3.62
CA PHE A 113 9.12 -1.21 -2.42
C PHE A 113 9.94 -0.63 -1.29
N THR A 114 11.07 -0.01 -1.58
CA THR A 114 11.89 0.67 -0.57
C THR A 114 11.11 1.82 0.07
N ILE A 115 10.37 2.58 -0.71
CA ILE A 115 9.51 3.67 -0.22
C ILE A 115 8.41 3.11 0.68
N MET A 116 7.73 2.04 0.24
CA MET A 116 6.71 1.39 1.07
C MET A 116 7.28 0.96 2.41
N GLU A 117 8.44 0.31 2.42
CA GLU A 117 9.09 -0.14 3.65
C GLU A 117 9.53 1.01 4.55
N SER A 118 9.90 2.15 3.97
CA SER A 118 10.29 3.33 4.74
C SER A 118 9.13 3.97 5.48
N PHE A 119 7.93 3.91 4.92
CA PHE A 119 6.76 4.63 5.46
C PHE A 119 5.77 3.75 6.21
N MET A 120 5.82 2.44 6.00
CA MET A 120 4.94 1.50 6.68
C MET A 120 5.72 0.69 7.70
N ASP A 121 5.04 0.20 8.72
CA ASP A 121 5.69 -0.61 9.75
C ASP A 121 6.04 -1.99 9.25
N GLU A 122 5.25 -2.52 8.32
CA GLU A 122 5.43 -3.85 7.77
C GLU A 122 4.97 -3.86 6.32
N VAL A 123 5.76 -4.48 5.44
CA VAL A 123 5.42 -4.68 4.04
C VAL A 123 5.72 -6.13 3.67
N LYS A 124 4.72 -6.82 3.15
CA LYS A 124 4.84 -8.20 2.68
C LYS A 124 4.41 -8.26 1.22
N VAL A 125 5.21 -8.89 0.39
CA VAL A 125 4.93 -9.07 -1.04
C VAL A 125 4.81 -10.56 -1.36
N GLU A 126 3.70 -10.95 -1.95
CA GLU A 126 3.46 -12.30 -2.44
C GLU A 126 3.20 -12.22 -3.93
N SER A 127 3.92 -12.98 -4.72
CA SER A 127 3.78 -12.95 -6.17
C SER A 127 4.21 -14.27 -6.79
N ALA A 128 3.60 -14.59 -7.92
CA ALA A 128 3.98 -15.75 -8.73
C ALA A 128 3.75 -15.39 -10.19
N ILE A 129 4.63 -15.87 -11.07
CA ILE A 129 4.54 -15.63 -12.50
C ILE A 129 3.18 -16.10 -13.01
N GLY A 130 2.47 -15.22 -13.71
CA GLY A 130 1.17 -15.53 -14.31
C GLY A 130 0.00 -15.47 -13.35
N LEU A 131 0.23 -15.27 -12.05
CA LEU A 131 -0.83 -15.21 -11.02
C LEU A 131 -1.03 -13.83 -10.41
N GLY A 132 -0.13 -12.90 -10.70
CA GLY A 132 -0.22 -11.54 -10.18
C GLY A 132 0.57 -11.32 -8.90
N THR A 133 0.31 -10.19 -8.27
CA THR A 133 1.05 -9.73 -7.09
C THR A 133 0.08 -9.24 -6.02
N LYS A 134 0.40 -9.52 -4.77
CA LYS A 134 -0.33 -9.00 -3.62
C LYS A 134 0.67 -8.37 -2.65
N VAL A 135 0.45 -7.09 -2.35
CA VAL A 135 1.24 -6.34 -1.39
C VAL A 135 0.36 -6.09 -0.17
N THR A 136 0.84 -6.50 1.00
CA THR A 136 0.15 -6.26 2.27
C THR A 136 1.02 -5.33 3.11
N MET A 137 0.45 -4.21 3.53
CA MET A 137 1.15 -3.19 4.31
C MET A 137 0.40 -2.93 5.61
N ARG A 138 1.12 -2.73 6.70
CA ARG A 138 0.55 -2.40 8.00
C ARG A 138 1.20 -1.16 8.58
N LYS A 139 0.40 -0.35 9.27
CA LYS A 139 0.90 0.81 10.00
C LYS A 139 0.06 1.04 11.25
N LYS A 140 0.75 1.25 12.37
CA LYS A 140 0.12 1.65 13.63
C LYS A 140 0.03 3.16 13.66
N ILE A 141 -1.15 3.68 13.96
CA ILE A 141 -1.43 5.11 13.96
C ILE A 141 -1.31 5.67 15.36
N GLY A 142 -0.55 6.77 15.51
CA GLY A 142 -0.42 7.48 16.76
C GLY A 142 0.33 6.75 17.86
N GLY A 143 1.11 5.72 17.51
CA GLY A 143 1.79 4.87 18.48
C GLY A 143 2.69 5.65 19.43
N ASP A 144 3.91 5.91 19.01
CA ASP A 144 4.94 6.51 19.88
C ASP A 144 4.65 7.98 20.21
N ILE A 145 4.17 8.75 19.23
CA ILE A 145 3.88 10.18 19.42
C ILE A 145 2.79 10.39 20.45
N LYS A 146 1.70 9.62 20.39
CA LYS A 146 0.62 9.72 21.37
C LYS A 146 1.06 9.28 22.76
N SER A 147 1.93 8.29 22.84
CA SER A 147 2.51 7.83 24.12
C SER A 147 3.37 8.91 24.74
N GLU A 148 4.21 9.58 23.97
CA GLU A 148 5.04 10.69 24.42
C GLU A 148 4.19 11.84 24.95
N ASN A 149 3.14 12.22 24.23
CA ASN A 149 2.22 13.27 24.65
C ASN A 149 1.51 12.93 25.96
N LEU A 150 1.15 11.70 26.18
CA LEU A 150 0.55 11.26 27.43
C LEU A 150 1.53 11.38 28.59
N LEU A 151 2.80 11.06 28.36
CA LEU A 151 3.84 11.19 29.38
C LEU A 151 4.13 12.65 29.72
N GLU A 152 4.13 13.53 28.74
CA GLU A 152 4.34 14.97 28.96
C GLU A 152 3.20 15.60 29.74
N ASN A 153 1.99 15.11 29.58
CA ASN A 153 0.81 15.63 30.25
C ASN A 153 0.52 14.95 31.61
N ALA A 154 1.31 13.97 31.96
CA ALA A 154 1.22 13.30 33.24
C ALA A 154 2.12 13.99 34.27
#